data_9a12a9e84f02ad87cadb48e690ff4cf6
#
_entry.id   9a12a9e84f02ad87cadb48e690ff4cf6
#
_cell.length_a   1.000
_cell.length_b   1.000
_cell.length_c   1.000
_cell.angle_alpha   90.00
_cell.angle_beta   90.00
_cell.angle_gamma   90.00
#
_symmetry.space_group_name_H-M   'P 1'
#
loop_
_entity.id
_entity.type
_entity.pdbx_description
1 polymer ?
#
loop_
_entity_poly.entity_id
_entity_poly.type
_entity_poly.pdbx_seq_one_letter_code
_entity_poly.pdbx_strand_id
1 'polypeptide(L)'
;MLCWFRLITRITILALAVLAAGVFLPQRALADADEQPGATTSALGMQPIQGPVPRATPAPGESATFRRADGAYQARPDGSGRTKVFHIVERAAPWEISPGLTVMANTYNGVVPGPALVVDQGDTVVIDYLNDDATPDTIHLHGIHDIPVSMDGVGGISQPLVSPGQRFEYRFVADTPGTFIYHTHDDEAMLNSGLYGAIIVRPAHPLPAERNLGHDFLEMISSWQIQSSAENVFTLNGKQYPATQTLDVHKGERFRIRWINISGEEFHTMHTHGHYQHLVARDAQPVHDDDMEDTVLLGPGQRVDVLVDANADPGTWLVHCHVADHIEDADGMPAGLITAIHYIGTPNTLTSMYRAMKPVMKASAPRALSFPLTLLLGAIAGFTIFLGLPIARARKVSPQTVAVLNALAIGILLYLVIEIASSAIAPISSGIASWKAGTTHFPIAATSVFIAGLLIGLVGLGSVATTFARRASAHADNPMVLSAIIAIGVGAHNFGEGLAIGASAASGATAIAVALIVGFALHNATEGFGVAAPMVGRFVPSWSQIALAGLIAGGPTFLGTAVGYAFYSPILSVLFLAIAVGALVFVIGELWSVLRKSGLTPLVTIAVSAGFVVAMATELFLDFNNG
;
A
#
# COMPACT_ATOMS: atom_id res chain seq x y z
N MET A 1 23.18 -35.50 -21.92
CA MET A 1 21.72 -35.30 -21.85
C MET A 1 21.04 -36.13 -20.75
N LEU A 2 21.25 -37.47 -20.65
CA LEU A 2 20.61 -38.26 -19.59
C LEU A 2 20.97 -37.85 -18.15
N CYS A 3 22.16 -37.35 -17.89
CA CYS A 3 22.61 -36.93 -16.55
C CYS A 3 21.91 -35.64 -16.09
N TRP A 4 21.68 -34.69 -16.98
CA TRP A 4 20.94 -33.46 -16.72
C TRP A 4 19.43 -33.72 -16.50
N PHE A 5 18.87 -34.67 -17.22
CA PHE A 5 17.46 -35.04 -17.07
C PHE A 5 17.19 -35.69 -15.69
N ARG A 6 18.13 -36.53 -15.21
CA ARG A 6 18.03 -37.12 -13.85
C ARG A 6 18.22 -36.04 -12.75
N LEU A 7 19.04 -35.05 -12.99
CA LEU A 7 19.26 -33.92 -12.06
C LEU A 7 18.00 -33.05 -11.98
N ILE A 8 17.41 -32.67 -13.11
CA ILE A 8 16.19 -31.87 -13.20
C ILE A 8 15.02 -32.59 -12.55
N THR A 9 14.83 -33.89 -12.85
CA THR A 9 13.75 -34.71 -12.22
C THR A 9 13.92 -34.79 -10.71
N ARG A 10 15.17 -34.88 -10.21
CA ARG A 10 15.44 -34.90 -8.77
C ARG A 10 15.20 -33.54 -8.12
N ILE A 11 15.52 -32.43 -8.80
CA ILE A 11 15.24 -31.07 -8.32
C ILE A 11 13.72 -30.82 -8.27
N THR A 12 12.99 -31.28 -9.29
CA THR A 12 11.51 -31.15 -9.32
C THR A 12 10.84 -31.98 -8.21
N ILE A 13 11.33 -33.19 -7.97
CA ILE A 13 10.85 -34.05 -6.87
C ILE A 13 11.21 -33.43 -5.52
N LEU A 14 12.39 -32.86 -5.37
CA LEU A 14 12.81 -32.18 -4.15
C LEU A 14 11.99 -30.92 -3.89
N ALA A 15 11.69 -30.13 -4.93
CA ALA A 15 10.82 -28.95 -4.84
C ALA A 15 9.39 -29.32 -4.45
N LEU A 16 8.86 -30.43 -5.01
CA LEU A 16 7.54 -30.95 -4.64
C LEU A 16 7.53 -31.54 -3.21
N ALA A 17 8.62 -32.14 -2.76
CA ALA A 17 8.77 -32.66 -1.39
C ALA A 17 8.86 -31.50 -0.37
N VAL A 18 9.57 -30.41 -0.70
CA VAL A 18 9.63 -29.19 0.12
C VAL A 18 8.27 -28.50 0.20
N LEU A 19 7.51 -28.46 -0.90
CA LEU A 19 6.13 -27.97 -0.94
C LEU A 19 5.19 -28.83 -0.06
N ALA A 20 5.28 -30.14 -0.16
CA ALA A 20 4.49 -31.05 0.66
C ALA A 20 4.83 -30.94 2.15
N ALA A 21 6.11 -30.76 2.50
CA ALA A 21 6.55 -30.56 3.88
C ALA A 21 6.12 -29.19 4.43
N GLY A 22 6.12 -28.12 3.61
CA GLY A 22 5.69 -26.78 4.03
C GLY A 22 4.17 -26.63 4.21
N VAL A 23 3.37 -27.44 3.52
CA VAL A 23 1.90 -27.37 3.58
C VAL A 23 1.31 -28.26 4.69
N PHE A 24 2.03 -29.30 5.13
CA PHE A 24 1.54 -30.31 6.09
C PHE A 24 2.20 -30.28 7.48
N LEU A 25 3.11 -29.35 7.76
CA LEU A 25 3.61 -29.19 9.14
C LEU A 25 2.59 -28.38 9.94
N PRO A 26 2.01 -28.95 11.01
CA PRO A 26 1.16 -28.16 11.91
C PRO A 26 2.02 -27.09 12.59
N GLN A 27 1.54 -25.85 12.60
CA GLN A 27 2.19 -24.65 13.19
C GLN A 27 2.53 -24.78 14.70
N ARG A 28 2.35 -25.95 15.31
CA ARG A 28 2.56 -26.19 16.75
C ARG A 28 3.91 -26.78 17.15
N ALA A 29 4.80 -27.09 16.21
CA ALA A 29 6.05 -27.79 16.53
C ALA A 29 7.31 -26.92 16.60
N LEU A 30 7.19 -25.58 16.53
CA LEU A 30 8.33 -24.66 16.61
C LEU A 30 8.21 -23.66 17.79
N ALA A 31 7.37 -23.93 18.78
CA ALA A 31 7.13 -23.03 19.91
C ALA A 31 7.93 -23.35 21.18
N ASP A 32 8.79 -24.35 21.19
CA ASP A 32 9.58 -24.72 22.37
C ASP A 32 11.07 -24.82 22.06
N ALA A 33 11.75 -23.69 22.01
CA ALA A 33 13.19 -23.62 22.27
C ALA A 33 13.56 -22.16 22.63
N ASP A 34 13.83 -21.97 23.93
CA ASP A 34 14.50 -20.82 24.54
C ASP A 34 13.85 -19.44 24.46
N GLU A 35 12.81 -19.23 25.27
CA GLU A 35 12.43 -17.91 25.74
C GLU A 35 13.47 -17.38 26.73
N GLN A 36 14.26 -16.40 26.28
CA GLN A 36 14.76 -15.35 27.16
C GLN A 36 13.72 -14.23 27.23
N PRO A 37 13.34 -13.71 28.41
CA PRO A 37 12.41 -12.60 28.51
C PRO A 37 13.14 -11.30 28.16
N GLY A 38 12.91 -10.78 26.99
CA GLY A 38 13.48 -9.54 26.53
C GLY A 38 12.96 -9.15 25.16
N ALA A 39 12.07 -8.15 25.14
CA ALA A 39 11.63 -7.40 23.98
C ALA A 39 10.80 -8.15 22.95
N THR A 40 9.52 -8.32 23.20
CA THR A 40 8.51 -8.45 22.16
C THR A 40 7.73 -7.15 22.02
N THR A 41 8.30 -6.15 21.41
CA THR A 41 7.52 -5.12 20.73
C THR A 41 7.06 -5.71 19.41
N SER A 42 5.79 -5.71 19.25
CA SER A 42 5.00 -6.35 18.22
C SER A 42 5.41 -5.90 16.82
N ALA A 43 6.03 -6.79 16.12
CA ALA A 43 6.44 -6.67 14.75
C ALA A 43 5.32 -6.76 13.69
N LEU A 44 4.05 -6.61 14.06
CA LEU A 44 2.89 -6.70 13.17
C LEU A 44 2.05 -5.43 13.12
N GLY A 45 2.63 -4.25 13.41
CA GLY A 45 1.81 -3.07 13.63
C GLY A 45 0.80 -3.30 14.76
N MET A 46 0.13 -2.26 15.21
CA MET A 46 -0.81 -2.33 16.32
C MET A 46 -2.02 -3.20 15.95
N GLN A 47 -2.39 -4.10 16.87
CA GLN A 47 -3.57 -4.94 16.70
C GLN A 47 -4.80 -4.28 17.33
N PRO A 48 -5.98 -4.26 16.68
CA PRO A 48 -7.20 -3.78 17.29
C PRO A 48 -7.59 -4.62 18.51
N ILE A 49 -7.97 -3.97 19.60
CA ILE A 49 -8.47 -4.63 20.81
C ILE A 49 -9.93 -5.03 20.60
N GLN A 50 -10.25 -6.31 20.83
CA GLN A 50 -11.62 -6.80 20.78
C GLN A 50 -12.24 -6.80 22.19
N GLY A 51 -13.38 -6.11 22.34
CA GLY A 51 -14.16 -6.08 23.59
C GLY A 51 -14.33 -4.69 24.20
N PRO A 52 -15.13 -4.56 25.27
CA PRO A 52 -15.31 -3.28 25.95
C PRO A 52 -14.00 -2.84 26.63
N VAL A 53 -13.48 -1.70 26.21
CA VAL A 53 -12.26 -1.11 26.77
C VAL A 53 -12.63 -0.30 28.02
N PRO A 54 -11.95 -0.50 29.17
CA PRO A 54 -12.09 0.41 30.30
C PRO A 54 -11.64 1.81 29.87
N ARG A 55 -12.50 2.81 30.03
CA ARG A 55 -12.09 4.20 29.84
C ARG A 55 -10.97 4.53 30.84
N ALA A 56 -9.81 4.89 30.32
CA ALA A 56 -8.77 5.43 31.17
C ALA A 56 -9.31 6.71 31.82
N THR A 57 -9.30 6.76 33.17
CA THR A 57 -9.64 7.99 33.87
C THR A 57 -8.39 8.85 33.89
N PRO A 58 -8.43 10.08 33.35
CA PRO A 58 -7.28 10.99 33.39
C PRO A 58 -6.81 11.18 34.84
N ALA A 59 -5.49 11.24 35.04
CA ALA A 59 -4.96 11.55 36.34
C ALA A 59 -5.34 12.97 36.79
N PRO A 60 -5.48 13.27 38.09
CA PRO A 60 -5.82 14.60 38.55
C PRO A 60 -4.81 15.63 38.05
N GLY A 61 -5.28 16.63 37.30
CA GLY A 61 -4.47 17.68 36.65
C GLY A 61 -4.17 17.49 35.17
N GLU A 62 -4.56 16.34 34.58
CA GLU A 62 -4.44 16.12 33.14
C GLU A 62 -5.57 16.80 32.35
N SER A 63 -5.21 17.54 31.29
CA SER A 63 -6.20 18.07 30.35
C SER A 63 -6.64 16.96 29.40
N ALA A 64 -7.92 16.62 29.41
CA ALA A 64 -8.49 15.62 28.49
C ALA A 64 -8.72 16.17 27.07
N THR A 65 -8.48 17.47 26.83
CA THR A 65 -8.77 18.12 25.55
C THR A 65 -7.59 18.99 25.11
N PHE A 66 -7.12 18.73 23.91
CA PHE A 66 -6.11 19.54 23.22
C PHE A 66 -6.63 20.90 22.78
N ARG A 67 -7.93 21.04 22.62
CA ARG A 67 -8.53 22.27 22.16
C ARG A 67 -8.66 23.23 23.32
N ARG A 68 -8.06 24.38 23.13
CA ARG A 68 -8.27 25.49 24.02
C ARG A 68 -9.18 26.50 23.36
N ALA A 69 -10.35 26.66 23.96
CA ALA A 69 -11.25 27.77 23.69
C ALA A 69 -11.05 28.82 24.78
N ASP A 70 -9.83 29.32 24.95
CA ASP A 70 -9.48 30.11 26.12
C ASP A 70 -9.62 31.58 25.94
N GLY A 71 -10.21 32.04 24.88
CA GLY A 71 -10.24 33.47 24.60
C GLY A 71 -8.85 34.01 24.23
N ALA A 72 -8.65 35.29 24.40
CA ALA A 72 -7.47 36.00 23.93
C ALA A 72 -6.13 35.42 24.38
N TYR A 73 -5.21 35.35 23.46
CA TYR A 73 -3.81 35.05 23.70
C TYR A 73 -3.23 36.16 24.61
N GLN A 74 -2.98 35.85 25.87
CA GLN A 74 -2.44 36.83 26.81
C GLN A 74 -1.01 36.47 27.21
N ALA A 75 -0.05 37.19 26.69
CA ALA A 75 1.31 37.17 27.18
C ALA A 75 1.41 37.94 28.52
N ARG A 76 2.37 37.56 29.35
CA ARG A 76 2.66 38.31 30.58
C ARG A 76 3.44 39.58 30.27
N PRO A 77 3.00 40.72 30.82
CA PRO A 77 3.61 42.01 30.50
C PRO A 77 5.04 42.18 31.00
N ASP A 78 5.45 41.40 32.02
CA ASP A 78 6.71 41.63 32.75
C ASP A 78 7.83 40.65 32.43
N GLY A 79 7.55 39.62 31.60
CA GLY A 79 8.56 38.61 31.24
C GLY A 79 9.18 37.86 32.44
N SER A 80 8.59 38.00 33.64
CA SER A 80 9.09 37.28 34.82
C SER A 80 8.84 35.80 34.69
N GLY A 81 9.90 35.05 34.29
CA GLY A 81 9.88 33.63 34.16
C GLY A 81 9.52 32.94 35.48
N ARG A 82 8.69 31.91 35.41
CA ARG A 82 8.37 31.04 36.54
C ARG A 82 8.80 29.64 36.21
N THR A 83 9.12 28.85 37.23
CA THR A 83 9.33 27.44 37.04
C THR A 83 7.99 26.72 36.95
N LYS A 84 7.80 26.00 35.84
CA LYS A 84 6.66 25.10 35.64
C LYS A 84 7.15 23.67 35.60
N VAL A 85 6.54 22.82 36.41
CA VAL A 85 6.87 21.40 36.50
C VAL A 85 5.73 20.59 35.91
N PHE A 86 6.05 19.73 34.96
CA PHE A 86 5.13 18.78 34.35
C PHE A 86 5.58 17.36 34.69
N HIS A 87 4.63 16.51 35.07
CA HIS A 87 4.87 15.09 35.30
C HIS A 87 4.36 14.31 34.09
N ILE A 88 5.28 13.70 33.36
CA ILE A 88 5.00 12.91 32.19
C ILE A 88 5.33 11.45 32.50
N VAL A 89 4.33 10.59 32.36
CA VAL A 89 4.45 9.14 32.57
C VAL A 89 4.21 8.46 31.23
N GLU A 90 5.22 7.79 30.74
CA GLU A 90 5.09 6.89 29.60
C GLU A 90 4.49 5.57 30.04
N ARG A 91 3.49 5.10 29.32
CA ARG A 91 2.87 3.78 29.57
C ARG A 91 1.99 3.35 28.40
N ALA A 92 1.86 2.06 28.20
CA ALA A 92 0.86 1.50 27.30
C ALA A 92 -0.56 1.72 27.84
N ALA A 93 -1.49 2.13 26.97
CA ALA A 93 -2.90 2.30 27.30
C ALA A 93 -3.80 2.01 26.09
N PRO A 94 -5.03 1.49 26.30
CA PRO A 94 -5.98 1.33 25.23
C PRO A 94 -6.44 2.69 24.70
N TRP A 95 -6.37 2.85 23.36
CA TRP A 95 -6.77 4.07 22.68
C TRP A 95 -7.75 3.76 21.55
N GLU A 96 -8.95 4.34 21.60
CA GLU A 96 -9.92 4.27 20.52
C GLU A 96 -9.61 5.36 19.48
N ILE A 97 -9.15 4.95 18.31
CA ILE A 97 -8.84 5.86 17.19
C ILE A 97 -10.13 6.34 16.51
N SER A 98 -11.05 5.39 16.29
CA SER A 98 -12.39 5.65 15.75
C SER A 98 -13.38 4.60 16.27
N PRO A 99 -14.69 4.79 16.12
CA PRO A 99 -15.68 3.82 16.57
C PRO A 99 -15.40 2.43 15.99
N GLY A 100 -15.07 1.47 16.88
CA GLY A 100 -14.75 0.09 16.51
C GLY A 100 -13.28 -0.17 16.19
N LEU A 101 -12.41 0.83 16.23
CA LEU A 101 -10.96 0.68 16.07
C LEU A 101 -10.26 1.15 17.36
N THR A 102 -9.91 0.19 18.21
CA THR A 102 -9.16 0.44 19.45
C THR A 102 -7.85 -0.35 19.41
N VAL A 103 -6.77 0.28 19.82
CA VAL A 103 -5.42 -0.28 19.85
C VAL A 103 -4.82 -0.13 21.24
N MET A 104 -3.79 -0.91 21.56
CA MET A 104 -2.93 -0.64 22.69
C MET A 104 -1.88 0.38 22.25
N ALA A 105 -2.04 1.63 22.63
CA ALA A 105 -1.15 2.72 22.26
C ALA A 105 -0.05 2.88 23.31
N ASN A 106 1.13 3.31 22.89
CA ASN A 106 2.13 3.88 23.78
C ASN A 106 1.76 5.35 24.02
N THR A 107 1.70 5.77 25.26
CA THR A 107 1.08 7.05 25.61
C THR A 107 1.89 7.83 26.62
N TYR A 108 1.83 9.15 26.52
CA TYR A 108 2.18 10.00 27.65
C TYR A 108 0.92 10.29 28.47
N ASN A 109 0.95 9.93 29.75
CA ASN A 109 -0.15 10.08 30.71
C ASN A 109 -1.46 9.37 30.31
N GLY A 110 -1.40 8.31 29.50
CA GLY A 110 -2.56 7.50 29.11
C GLY A 110 -3.43 8.11 28.03
N VAL A 111 -2.97 9.14 27.32
CA VAL A 111 -3.69 9.83 26.25
C VAL A 111 -2.83 10.01 25.02
N VAL A 112 -3.47 10.13 23.84
CA VAL A 112 -2.82 10.44 22.57
C VAL A 112 -3.56 11.60 21.89
N PRO A 113 -2.85 12.67 21.49
CA PRO A 113 -1.47 12.99 21.89
C PRO A 113 -1.30 13.13 23.40
N GLY A 114 -0.09 13.01 23.93
CA GLY A 114 0.26 13.36 25.31
C GLY A 114 -0.15 14.80 25.66
N PRO A 115 -0.25 15.20 26.95
CA PRO A 115 -0.76 16.51 27.36
C PRO A 115 0.01 17.67 26.73
N ALA A 116 -0.69 18.72 26.27
CA ALA A 116 -0.04 19.92 25.79
C ALA A 116 0.62 20.71 26.92
N LEU A 117 1.92 20.93 26.84
CA LEU A 117 2.71 21.68 27.83
C LEU A 117 2.67 23.17 27.46
N VAL A 118 1.77 23.93 28.08
CA VAL A 118 1.61 25.36 27.79
C VAL A 118 2.36 26.20 28.81
N VAL A 119 3.31 27.02 28.33
CA VAL A 119 4.19 27.86 29.15
C VAL A 119 4.25 29.29 28.59
N ASP A 120 4.74 30.24 29.38
CA ASP A 120 4.98 31.58 28.93
C ASP A 120 6.47 31.74 28.56
N GLN A 121 6.76 32.62 27.60
CA GLN A 121 8.13 32.96 27.25
C GLN A 121 8.90 33.44 28.50
N GLY A 122 10.09 32.89 28.73
CA GLY A 122 10.93 33.11 29.89
C GLY A 122 10.65 32.17 31.07
N ASP A 123 9.63 31.31 31.03
CA ASP A 123 9.43 30.29 32.07
C ASP A 123 10.56 29.24 32.03
N THR A 124 11.03 28.82 33.20
CA THR A 124 11.83 27.62 33.32
C THR A 124 10.87 26.41 33.31
N VAL A 125 11.09 25.51 32.35
CA VAL A 125 10.29 24.29 32.20
C VAL A 125 11.05 23.13 32.80
N VAL A 126 10.35 22.33 33.59
CA VAL A 126 10.83 21.06 34.13
C VAL A 126 9.86 19.97 33.71
N ILE A 127 10.36 18.94 33.02
CA ILE A 127 9.60 17.74 32.72
C ILE A 127 10.18 16.60 33.57
N ASP A 128 9.43 16.21 34.61
CA ASP A 128 9.74 15.02 35.42
C ASP A 128 9.15 13.81 34.69
N TYR A 129 9.99 13.16 33.91
CA TYR A 129 9.63 12.01 33.09
C TYR A 129 9.83 10.71 33.85
N LEU A 130 8.80 9.86 33.85
CA LEU A 130 8.83 8.48 34.34
C LEU A 130 8.57 7.53 33.17
N ASN A 131 9.51 6.63 32.91
CA ASN A 131 9.25 5.49 32.04
C ASN A 131 8.57 4.37 32.84
N ASP A 132 7.26 4.20 32.66
CA ASP A 132 6.43 3.12 33.23
C ASP A 132 6.00 2.14 32.11
N ASP A 133 6.80 2.04 31.04
CA ASP A 133 6.66 1.05 29.98
C ASP A 133 7.71 -0.07 30.13
N ALA A 134 7.62 -1.09 29.29
CA ALA A 134 8.54 -2.23 29.28
C ALA A 134 9.85 -1.94 28.54
N THR A 135 9.87 -0.92 27.68
CA THR A 135 11.00 -0.57 26.80
C THR A 135 11.76 0.64 27.33
N PRO A 136 13.09 0.67 27.30
CA PRO A 136 13.83 1.91 27.57
C PRO A 136 13.55 2.97 26.51
N ASP A 137 13.32 4.22 26.91
CA ASP A 137 13.01 5.33 25.99
C ASP A 137 13.56 6.68 26.52
N THR A 138 13.40 7.74 25.72
CA THR A 138 13.74 9.12 26.07
C THR A 138 12.70 10.07 25.48
N ILE A 139 12.66 11.33 25.96
CA ILE A 139 11.86 12.39 25.34
C ILE A 139 12.79 13.36 24.61
N HIS A 140 12.63 13.46 23.29
CA HIS A 140 13.25 14.51 22.49
C HIS A 140 12.41 15.79 22.52
N LEU A 141 13.08 16.93 22.72
CA LEU A 141 12.47 18.26 22.75
C LEU A 141 12.62 18.93 21.37
N HIS A 142 11.78 18.53 20.42
CA HIS A 142 11.87 18.88 19.02
C HIS A 142 11.61 20.38 18.78
N GLY A 143 12.63 21.06 18.27
CA GLY A 143 12.59 22.49 17.93
C GLY A 143 12.90 23.43 19.09
N ILE A 144 13.05 22.93 20.31
CA ILE A 144 13.55 23.72 21.43
C ILE A 144 15.07 23.89 21.24
N HIS A 145 15.50 25.13 21.12
CA HIS A 145 16.90 25.50 20.93
C HIS A 145 17.53 26.02 22.22
N ASP A 146 18.85 26.23 22.21
CA ASP A 146 19.62 26.78 23.34
C ASP A 146 19.53 25.95 24.62
N ILE A 147 19.35 24.62 24.48
CA ILE A 147 19.38 23.66 25.58
C ILE A 147 20.74 22.93 25.65
N PRO A 148 21.17 22.49 26.83
CA PRO A 148 22.33 21.62 26.94
C PRO A 148 22.12 20.31 26.12
N VAL A 149 23.16 19.81 25.47
CA VAL A 149 23.09 18.56 24.69
C VAL A 149 22.50 17.41 25.52
N SER A 150 22.79 17.37 26.84
CA SER A 150 22.25 16.36 27.74
C SER A 150 20.73 16.43 27.96
N MET A 151 20.06 17.45 27.41
CA MET A 151 18.59 17.63 27.47
C MET A 151 17.92 17.44 26.10
N ASP A 152 18.68 17.08 25.06
CA ASP A 152 18.18 16.90 23.71
C ASP A 152 17.29 15.64 23.55
N GLY A 153 17.52 14.62 24.37
CA GLY A 153 16.64 13.44 24.44
C GLY A 153 16.94 12.36 23.40
N VAL A 154 18.17 12.32 22.85
CA VAL A 154 18.58 11.27 21.90
C VAL A 154 19.31 10.17 22.66
N GLY A 155 18.71 9.01 22.82
CA GLY A 155 19.27 7.89 23.56
C GLY A 155 20.62 7.42 23.03
N GLY A 156 21.56 7.20 23.95
CA GLY A 156 22.92 6.77 23.60
C GLY A 156 23.80 7.84 22.95
N ILE A 157 23.25 9.00 22.59
CA ILE A 157 23.99 10.13 21.99
C ILE A 157 24.05 11.30 22.96
N SER A 158 22.91 11.90 23.28
CA SER A 158 22.84 13.07 24.16
C SER A 158 22.64 12.67 25.63
N GLN A 159 22.01 11.53 25.88
CA GLN A 159 21.79 10.98 27.22
C GLN A 159 21.70 9.44 27.19
N PRO A 160 21.81 8.76 28.35
CA PRO A 160 21.44 7.35 28.45
C PRO A 160 19.92 7.18 28.28
N LEU A 161 19.51 6.02 27.72
CA LEU A 161 18.11 5.59 27.73
C LEU A 161 17.60 5.50 29.17
N VAL A 162 16.37 5.95 29.38
CA VAL A 162 15.68 5.82 30.67
C VAL A 162 15.03 4.44 30.73
N SER A 163 15.56 3.57 31.56
CA SER A 163 15.06 2.21 31.70
C SER A 163 13.68 2.15 32.35
N PRO A 164 12.91 1.06 32.16
CA PRO A 164 11.64 0.82 32.85
C PRO A 164 11.71 1.09 34.36
N GLY A 165 10.76 1.87 34.86
CA GLY A 165 10.67 2.29 36.27
C GLY A 165 11.61 3.41 36.66
N GLN A 166 12.46 3.93 35.76
CA GLN A 166 13.37 5.02 36.05
C GLN A 166 12.80 6.37 35.66
N ARG A 167 13.40 7.44 36.20
CA ARG A 167 13.02 8.82 35.96
C ARG A 167 14.19 9.59 35.33
N PHE A 168 13.81 10.63 34.55
CA PHE A 168 14.74 11.63 34.05
C PHE A 168 14.10 13.02 34.13
N GLU A 169 14.88 14.03 34.51
CA GLU A 169 14.41 15.41 34.58
C GLU A 169 14.97 16.20 33.39
N TYR A 170 14.08 16.61 32.47
CA TYR A 170 14.42 17.59 31.44
C TYR A 170 14.19 18.98 31.98
N ARG A 171 15.15 19.89 31.73
CA ARG A 171 15.08 21.27 32.22
C ARG A 171 15.59 22.22 31.14
N PHE A 172 14.76 23.21 30.80
CA PHE A 172 15.11 24.25 29.84
C PHE A 172 14.41 25.57 30.15
N VAL A 173 14.85 26.66 29.50
CA VAL A 173 14.15 27.96 29.52
C VAL A 173 13.36 28.07 28.22
N ALA A 174 12.09 28.40 28.31
CA ALA A 174 11.20 28.62 27.17
C ALA A 174 11.41 30.06 26.63
N ASP A 175 12.53 30.32 25.99
CA ASP A 175 12.92 31.67 25.54
C ASP A 175 12.37 32.02 24.16
N THR A 176 12.13 31.04 23.30
CA THR A 176 11.57 31.21 21.95
C THR A 176 10.08 30.91 21.97
N PRO A 177 9.19 31.88 21.63
CA PRO A 177 7.76 31.65 21.57
C PRO A 177 7.41 30.85 20.30
N GLY A 178 6.36 29.98 20.39
CA GLY A 178 5.90 29.21 19.24
C GLY A 178 5.34 27.85 19.60
N THR A 179 5.26 27.00 18.58
CA THR A 179 4.74 25.65 18.65
C THR A 179 5.87 24.65 18.48
N PHE A 180 6.02 23.74 19.45
CA PHE A 180 7.08 22.75 19.54
C PHE A 180 6.50 21.37 19.84
N ILE A 181 7.34 20.32 19.75
CA ILE A 181 6.92 18.95 19.97
C ILE A 181 7.79 18.32 21.07
N TYR A 182 7.24 17.43 21.85
CA TYR A 182 8.01 16.46 22.63
C TYR A 182 7.57 15.06 22.21
N HIS A 183 8.52 14.15 21.97
CA HIS A 183 8.24 12.82 21.47
C HIS A 183 9.37 11.83 21.74
N THR A 184 9.11 10.53 21.62
CA THR A 184 10.16 9.49 21.60
C THR A 184 11.10 9.69 20.42
N HIS A 185 12.39 9.40 20.58
CA HIS A 185 13.37 9.49 19.49
C HIS A 185 14.03 8.15 19.17
N ASP A 186 13.89 7.16 20.02
CA ASP A 186 14.67 5.94 19.94
C ASP A 186 14.03 4.84 19.09
N ASP A 187 12.72 4.91 18.89
CA ASP A 187 11.97 3.94 18.06
C ASP A 187 10.82 4.63 17.30
N GLU A 188 10.91 4.62 15.98
CA GLU A 188 9.88 5.17 15.08
C GLU A 188 8.53 4.44 15.25
N ALA A 189 8.54 3.13 15.52
CA ALA A 189 7.31 2.39 15.79
C ALA A 189 6.62 2.88 17.05
N MET A 190 7.35 3.35 18.07
CA MET A 190 6.80 3.96 19.26
C MET A 190 6.22 5.35 18.97
N LEU A 191 6.85 6.13 18.11
CA LEU A 191 6.31 7.40 17.61
C LEU A 191 4.95 7.17 16.92
N ASN A 192 4.89 6.24 15.96
CA ASN A 192 3.70 5.87 15.21
C ASN A 192 2.67 5.08 16.05
N SER A 193 2.92 4.90 17.33
CA SER A 193 2.02 4.28 18.30
C SER A 193 1.48 5.24 19.36
N GLY A 194 1.87 6.54 19.33
CA GLY A 194 1.25 7.58 20.14
C GLY A 194 2.16 8.36 21.10
N LEU A 195 3.47 8.10 21.12
CA LEU A 195 4.42 8.78 22.03
C LEU A 195 4.84 10.16 21.51
N TYR A 196 3.93 11.10 21.50
CA TYR A 196 4.15 12.49 21.11
C TYR A 196 3.17 13.43 21.83
N GLY A 197 3.58 14.71 21.94
CA GLY A 197 2.74 15.80 22.44
C GLY A 197 3.32 17.16 22.06
N ALA A 198 2.60 18.23 22.35
CA ALA A 198 3.01 19.58 21.99
C ALA A 198 3.52 20.39 23.17
N ILE A 199 4.49 21.27 22.91
CA ILE A 199 4.90 22.35 23.81
C ILE A 199 4.50 23.66 23.15
N ILE A 200 3.70 24.47 23.85
CA ILE A 200 3.27 25.80 23.39
C ILE A 200 3.93 26.85 24.27
N VAL A 201 4.82 27.65 23.69
CA VAL A 201 5.43 28.80 24.37
C VAL A 201 4.70 30.05 23.92
N ARG A 202 3.96 30.67 24.84
CA ARG A 202 3.21 31.89 24.57
C ARG A 202 4.15 33.09 24.56
N PRO A 203 4.09 34.00 23.55
CA PRO A 203 4.95 35.14 23.47
C PRO A 203 4.68 36.17 24.57
N ALA A 204 5.73 36.77 25.14
CA ALA A 204 5.62 37.93 26.00
C ALA A 204 5.01 39.14 25.28
N HIS A 205 5.30 39.27 24.00
CA HIS A 205 4.80 40.32 23.13
C HIS A 205 4.20 39.73 21.85
N PRO A 206 2.90 39.32 21.87
CA PRO A 206 2.26 38.78 20.69
C PRO A 206 2.16 39.78 19.55
N LEU A 207 2.31 39.31 18.32
CA LEU A 207 2.13 40.14 17.12
C LEU A 207 0.72 40.76 17.11
N PRO A 208 0.54 41.95 16.49
CA PRO A 208 -0.77 42.60 16.41
C PRO A 208 -1.86 41.68 15.85
N ALA A 209 -1.53 40.85 14.85
CA ALA A 209 -2.46 39.92 14.24
C ALA A 209 -2.86 38.74 15.16
N GLU A 210 -2.06 38.44 16.18
CA GLU A 210 -2.28 37.37 17.16
C GLU A 210 -3.00 37.83 18.43
N ARG A 211 -3.34 39.10 18.50
CA ARG A 211 -4.09 39.65 19.65
C ARG A 211 -5.58 39.41 19.46
N ASN A 212 -6.26 39.12 20.56
CA ASN A 212 -7.72 38.94 20.61
C ASN A 212 -8.24 37.79 19.71
N LEU A 213 -7.51 36.68 19.68
CA LEU A 213 -7.99 35.46 19.03
C LEU A 213 -9.19 34.91 19.81
N GLY A 214 -10.24 34.51 19.07
CA GLY A 214 -11.38 33.82 19.66
C GLY A 214 -11.00 32.42 20.16
N HIS A 215 -10.28 31.66 19.31
CA HIS A 215 -9.82 30.31 19.62
C HIS A 215 -8.36 30.11 19.17
N ASP A 216 -7.69 29.16 19.84
CA ASP A 216 -6.33 28.70 19.50
C ASP A 216 -6.37 27.17 19.48
N PHE A 217 -6.53 26.57 18.28
CA PHE A 217 -6.67 25.14 18.06
C PHE A 217 -5.30 24.52 17.85
N LEU A 218 -5.09 23.34 18.47
CA LEU A 218 -3.92 22.52 18.25
C LEU A 218 -4.36 21.25 17.48
N GLU A 219 -3.82 21.08 16.28
CA GLU A 219 -4.13 19.93 15.43
C GLU A 219 -2.84 19.18 15.11
N MET A 220 -2.62 18.08 15.82
CA MET A 220 -1.49 17.18 15.62
C MET A 220 -1.89 16.06 14.65
N ILE A 221 -1.20 16.01 13.53
CA ILE A 221 -1.35 14.99 12.51
C ILE A 221 -0.37 13.88 12.83
N SER A 222 -0.85 12.66 12.88
CA SER A 222 0.00 11.48 13.06
C SER A 222 -0.48 10.32 12.20
N SER A 223 0.42 9.44 11.86
CA SER A 223 0.17 8.19 11.15
C SER A 223 0.43 6.99 12.05
N TRP A 224 -0.31 5.92 11.83
CA TRP A 224 -0.24 4.69 12.60
C TRP A 224 -0.04 3.50 11.68
N GLN A 225 0.70 2.51 12.15
CA GLN A 225 0.89 1.23 11.48
C GLN A 225 -0.01 0.18 12.13
N ILE A 226 -1.22 -0.02 11.59
CA ILE A 226 -2.20 -0.95 12.16
C ILE A 226 -2.34 -2.16 11.23
N GLN A 227 -1.90 -3.33 11.70
CA GLN A 227 -1.85 -4.56 10.89
C GLN A 227 -1.12 -4.39 9.54
N SER A 228 -0.20 -3.46 9.50
CA SER A 228 0.54 -3.05 8.30
C SER A 228 1.98 -2.73 8.67
N SER A 229 2.90 -2.91 7.72
CA SER A 229 4.30 -2.48 7.84
C SER A 229 4.53 -1.04 7.34
N ALA A 230 3.49 -0.41 6.77
CA ALA A 230 3.50 0.97 6.36
C ALA A 230 2.47 1.75 7.17
N GLU A 231 2.63 3.06 7.24
CA GLU A 231 1.65 3.98 7.79
C GLU A 231 0.34 3.86 6.99
N ASN A 232 -0.76 3.52 7.63
CA ASN A 232 -2.02 3.19 6.96
C ASN A 232 -3.27 3.73 7.66
N VAL A 233 -3.13 4.34 8.84
CA VAL A 233 -4.23 5.01 9.54
C VAL A 233 -3.74 6.39 9.96
N PHE A 234 -4.44 7.43 9.53
CA PHE A 234 -4.07 8.81 9.72
C PHE A 234 -5.02 9.50 10.71
N THR A 235 -4.47 10.27 11.64
CA THR A 235 -5.25 10.85 12.73
C THR A 235 -4.98 12.33 12.95
N LEU A 236 -6.02 13.06 13.34
CA LEU A 236 -5.96 14.39 13.94
C LEU A 236 -6.15 14.25 15.45
N ASN A 237 -5.15 14.67 16.22
CA ASN A 237 -5.17 14.54 17.68
C ASN A 237 -5.48 13.10 18.14
N GLY A 238 -4.86 12.10 17.50
CA GLY A 238 -5.03 10.68 17.82
C GLY A 238 -6.40 10.10 17.44
N LYS A 239 -7.22 10.81 16.66
CA LYS A 239 -8.54 10.37 16.19
C LYS A 239 -8.61 10.46 14.68
N GLN A 240 -9.23 9.45 14.04
CA GLN A 240 -9.59 9.55 12.64
C GLN A 240 -11.08 9.84 12.47
N TYR A 241 -11.44 10.44 11.36
CA TYR A 241 -12.84 10.64 11.00
C TYR A 241 -13.62 9.30 11.00
N PRO A 242 -14.85 9.21 11.55
CA PRO A 242 -15.70 10.32 12.00
C PRO A 242 -15.55 10.71 13.49
N ALA A 243 -14.48 10.29 14.17
CA ALA A 243 -14.26 10.59 15.59
C ALA A 243 -13.45 11.89 15.79
N THR A 244 -12.99 12.53 14.72
CA THR A 244 -12.35 13.84 14.78
C THR A 244 -13.31 14.91 15.32
N GLN A 245 -12.76 15.87 16.03
CA GLN A 245 -13.55 16.99 16.55
C GLN A 245 -13.54 18.15 15.56
N THR A 246 -14.65 18.91 15.47
CA THR A 246 -14.73 20.12 14.68
C THR A 246 -14.04 21.31 15.34
N LEU A 247 -13.57 22.25 14.53
CA LEU A 247 -13.09 23.56 14.95
C LEU A 247 -14.30 24.48 15.08
N ASP A 248 -14.85 24.58 16.30
CA ASP A 248 -16.07 25.33 16.54
C ASP A 248 -15.74 26.82 16.73
N VAL A 249 -16.31 27.69 15.89
CA VAL A 249 -15.98 29.12 15.82
C VAL A 249 -17.21 30.01 15.77
N HIS A 250 -17.08 31.26 16.17
CA HIS A 250 -18.12 32.27 15.98
C HIS A 250 -17.92 33.03 14.67
N LYS A 251 -19.01 33.41 14.01
CA LYS A 251 -18.97 34.27 12.84
C LYS A 251 -18.24 35.61 13.14
N GLY A 252 -17.24 35.92 12.33
CA GLY A 252 -16.46 37.16 12.43
C GLY A 252 -15.28 37.10 13.40
N GLU A 253 -15.04 35.99 14.08
CA GLU A 253 -13.84 35.86 14.89
C GLU A 253 -12.60 35.53 14.05
N ARG A 254 -11.44 35.89 14.55
CA ARG A 254 -10.15 35.37 14.09
C ARG A 254 -9.69 34.31 15.06
N PHE A 255 -9.26 33.17 14.53
CA PHE A 255 -8.75 32.04 15.32
C PHE A 255 -7.42 31.54 14.77
N ARG A 256 -6.69 30.78 15.58
CA ARG A 256 -5.44 30.12 15.18
C ARG A 256 -5.67 28.64 15.01
N ILE A 257 -4.99 28.06 14.02
CA ILE A 257 -4.73 26.63 13.97
C ILE A 257 -3.21 26.43 14.06
N ARG A 258 -2.78 25.56 14.96
CA ARG A 258 -1.41 25.08 15.09
C ARG A 258 -1.34 23.69 14.48
N TRP A 259 -0.93 23.65 13.23
CA TRP A 259 -0.69 22.40 12.53
C TRP A 259 0.64 21.81 12.95
N ILE A 260 0.67 20.56 13.36
CA ILE A 260 1.87 19.78 13.66
C ILE A 260 1.79 18.47 12.88
N ASN A 261 2.77 18.18 12.04
CA ASN A 261 2.92 16.85 11.45
C ASN A 261 3.95 16.05 12.24
N ILE A 262 3.52 15.01 12.94
CA ILE A 262 4.36 14.09 13.70
C ILE A 262 4.43 12.70 13.05
N SER A 263 3.93 12.52 11.83
CA SER A 263 4.11 11.29 11.06
C SER A 263 5.60 11.01 10.82
N GLY A 264 5.99 9.75 10.83
CA GLY A 264 7.38 9.36 10.59
C GLY A 264 7.83 9.57 9.15
N GLU A 265 6.99 9.20 8.18
CA GLU A 265 7.33 9.22 6.75
C GLU A 265 6.41 10.11 5.92
N GLU A 266 5.17 10.39 6.35
CA GLU A 266 4.15 10.95 5.49
C GLU A 266 4.10 12.48 5.48
N PHE A 267 3.91 13.05 4.28
CA PHE A 267 3.66 14.47 4.04
C PHE A 267 2.16 14.72 3.96
N HIS A 268 1.69 15.82 4.55
CA HIS A 268 0.28 16.16 4.56
C HIS A 268 0.03 17.55 3.98
N THR A 269 -1.09 17.70 3.27
CA THR A 269 -1.52 18.95 2.66
C THR A 269 -2.90 19.31 3.20
N MET A 270 -2.95 20.18 4.25
CA MET A 270 -4.18 20.49 4.97
C MET A 270 -4.94 21.62 4.29
N HIS A 271 -6.06 21.27 3.67
CA HIS A 271 -6.94 22.18 2.94
C HIS A 271 -8.14 22.62 3.79
N THR A 272 -8.46 23.91 3.74
CA THR A 272 -9.64 24.51 4.39
C THR A 272 -10.64 24.99 3.36
N HIS A 273 -11.84 24.42 3.34
CA HIS A 273 -12.91 24.90 2.47
C HIS A 273 -13.43 26.26 2.94
N GLY A 274 -13.60 27.18 2.01
CA GLY A 274 -14.21 28.48 2.23
C GLY A 274 -13.41 29.48 3.07
N HIS A 275 -12.19 29.12 3.49
CA HIS A 275 -11.33 29.94 4.33
C HIS A 275 -9.91 29.93 3.81
N TYR A 276 -9.22 31.07 3.95
CA TYR A 276 -7.77 31.15 3.76
C TYR A 276 -7.05 30.99 5.11
N GLN A 277 -5.86 30.43 5.06
CA GLN A 277 -4.92 30.27 6.15
C GLN A 277 -3.80 31.30 5.98
N HIS A 278 -3.72 32.29 6.89
CA HIS A 278 -2.61 33.24 6.93
C HIS A 278 -1.46 32.64 7.71
N LEU A 279 -0.34 32.36 7.09
CA LEU A 279 0.84 31.80 7.74
C LEU A 279 1.47 32.87 8.64
N VAL A 280 1.61 32.58 9.93
CA VAL A 280 2.27 33.47 10.89
C VAL A 280 3.57 32.92 11.43
N ALA A 281 3.73 31.60 11.48
CA ALA A 281 5.00 30.98 11.84
C ALA A 281 5.17 29.61 11.16
N ARG A 282 6.40 29.26 10.85
CA ARG A 282 6.83 27.93 10.43
C ARG A 282 8.00 27.49 11.31
N ASP A 283 7.90 26.32 11.95
CA ASP A 283 8.90 25.80 12.91
C ASP A 283 9.26 26.81 14.01
N ALA A 284 8.24 27.47 14.55
CA ALA A 284 8.33 28.56 15.53
C ALA A 284 9.08 29.82 15.04
N GLN A 285 9.44 29.89 13.76
CA GLN A 285 10.03 31.10 13.18
C GLN A 285 8.94 31.96 12.51
N PRO A 286 8.87 33.27 12.79
CA PRO A 286 7.85 34.11 12.18
C PRO A 286 7.97 34.18 10.66
N VAL A 287 6.84 34.05 9.97
CA VAL A 287 6.74 34.33 8.53
C VAL A 287 6.47 35.84 8.36
N HIS A 288 7.30 36.51 7.58
CA HIS A 288 7.25 37.97 7.44
C HIS A 288 6.44 38.43 6.22
N ASP A 289 6.21 37.57 5.27
CA ASP A 289 5.38 37.82 4.10
C ASP A 289 3.91 37.53 4.41
N ASP A 290 3.00 38.26 3.77
CA ASP A 290 1.54 38.06 3.94
C ASP A 290 1.10 36.85 3.10
N ASP A 291 1.61 35.68 3.49
CA ASP A 291 1.34 34.43 2.80
C ASP A 291 -0.04 33.89 3.20
N MET A 292 -0.92 33.83 2.21
CA MET A 292 -2.27 33.27 2.34
C MET A 292 -2.39 32.01 1.49
N GLU A 293 -2.61 30.89 2.13
CA GLU A 293 -2.80 29.61 1.48
C GLU A 293 -4.21 29.07 1.80
N ASP A 294 -4.80 28.30 0.93
CA ASP A 294 -5.97 27.48 1.24
C ASP A 294 -5.58 26.03 1.53
N THR A 295 -4.32 25.68 1.22
CA THR A 295 -3.76 24.33 1.36
C THR A 295 -2.32 24.42 1.86
N VAL A 296 -2.07 24.06 3.11
CA VAL A 296 -0.77 24.14 3.77
C VAL A 296 -0.05 22.79 3.69
N LEU A 297 1.17 22.79 3.13
CA LEU A 297 2.04 21.62 3.11
C LEU A 297 2.82 21.49 4.42
N LEU A 298 2.80 20.28 5.00
CA LEU A 298 3.53 19.89 6.20
C LEU A 298 4.36 18.62 5.94
N GLY A 299 5.68 18.74 6.04
CA GLY A 299 6.58 17.58 6.09
C GLY A 299 6.65 16.95 7.48
N PRO A 300 7.22 15.75 7.64
CA PRO A 300 7.47 15.13 8.93
C PRO A 300 8.25 16.06 9.88
N GLY A 301 7.80 16.18 11.13
CA GLY A 301 8.38 17.06 12.15
C GLY A 301 8.08 18.56 12.00
N GLN A 302 7.41 18.99 10.91
CA GLN A 302 7.10 20.41 10.70
C GLN A 302 5.91 20.90 11.53
N ARG A 303 5.96 22.17 11.91
CA ARG A 303 4.90 22.92 12.59
C ARG A 303 4.61 24.18 11.81
N VAL A 304 3.32 24.46 11.60
CA VAL A 304 2.87 25.67 10.91
C VAL A 304 1.72 26.30 11.71
N ASP A 305 1.92 27.53 12.18
CA ASP A 305 0.87 28.30 12.85
C ASP A 305 0.20 29.21 11.82
N VAL A 306 -1.13 29.11 11.72
CA VAL A 306 -1.91 29.92 10.78
C VAL A 306 -3.03 30.66 11.50
N LEU A 307 -3.37 31.86 11.01
CA LEU A 307 -4.55 32.59 11.42
C LEU A 307 -5.65 32.45 10.36
N VAL A 308 -6.87 32.24 10.82
CA VAL A 308 -8.04 32.07 9.96
C VAL A 308 -9.13 33.03 10.40
N ASP A 309 -9.72 33.76 9.45
CA ASP A 309 -10.88 34.62 9.69
C ASP A 309 -12.17 33.85 9.42
N ALA A 310 -13.02 33.70 10.44
CA ALA A 310 -14.32 33.04 10.33
C ALA A 310 -15.34 33.95 9.62
N ASN A 311 -15.11 34.23 8.35
CA ASN A 311 -15.91 35.19 7.57
C ASN A 311 -16.79 34.54 6.47
N ALA A 312 -16.71 33.20 6.28
CA ALA A 312 -17.56 32.45 5.37
C ALA A 312 -19.02 32.38 5.86
N ASP A 313 -19.96 31.96 5.02
CA ASP A 313 -21.34 31.76 5.43
C ASP A 313 -21.43 30.73 6.56
N PRO A 314 -22.23 30.98 7.62
CA PRO A 314 -22.35 30.08 8.75
C PRO A 314 -22.82 28.68 8.33
N GLY A 315 -22.09 27.64 8.78
CA GLY A 315 -22.34 26.24 8.44
C GLY A 315 -21.20 25.34 8.89
N THR A 316 -21.06 24.19 8.25
CA THR A 316 -19.98 23.22 8.46
C THR A 316 -19.11 23.18 7.21
N TRP A 317 -17.89 23.68 7.30
CA TRP A 317 -16.92 23.78 6.20
C TRP A 317 -15.83 22.72 6.37
N LEU A 318 -15.65 21.87 5.37
CA LEU A 318 -14.72 20.77 5.44
C LEU A 318 -13.27 21.25 5.60
N VAL A 319 -12.50 20.50 6.40
CA VAL A 319 -11.04 20.64 6.53
C VAL A 319 -10.46 19.23 6.41
N HIS A 320 -9.57 19.04 5.45
CA HIS A 320 -9.02 17.70 5.20
C HIS A 320 -7.64 17.73 4.55
N CYS A 321 -6.93 16.61 4.65
CA CYS A 321 -5.73 16.39 3.84
C CYS A 321 -6.12 16.20 2.36
N HIS A 322 -5.34 16.77 1.44
CA HIS A 322 -5.61 16.67 0.01
C HIS A 322 -4.91 15.46 -0.66
N VAL A 323 -4.19 14.66 0.12
CA VAL A 323 -3.69 13.34 -0.30
C VAL A 323 -4.84 12.34 -0.13
N ALA A 324 -5.25 11.69 -1.22
CA ALA A 324 -6.47 10.87 -1.25
C ALA A 324 -6.44 9.71 -0.25
N ASP A 325 -5.33 8.97 -0.19
CA ASP A 325 -5.16 7.81 0.69
C ASP A 325 -5.20 8.19 2.18
N HIS A 326 -5.01 9.49 2.53
CA HIS A 326 -5.05 9.97 3.91
C HIS A 326 -6.45 10.32 4.41
N ILE A 327 -7.46 10.23 3.54
CA ILE A 327 -8.87 10.59 3.84
C ILE A 327 -9.84 9.46 3.55
N GLU A 328 -9.34 8.27 3.23
CA GLU A 328 -10.13 7.08 2.94
C GLU A 328 -9.59 5.88 3.74
N ASP A 329 -10.49 4.92 4.04
CA ASP A 329 -10.09 3.62 4.57
C ASP A 329 -9.87 2.60 3.44
N ALA A 330 -9.46 1.38 3.80
CA ALA A 330 -9.20 0.30 2.84
C ALA A 330 -10.43 -0.10 1.99
N ASP A 331 -11.64 0.29 2.41
CA ASP A 331 -12.89 0.08 1.68
C ASP A 331 -13.29 1.31 0.83
N GLY A 332 -12.44 2.34 0.76
CA GLY A 332 -12.70 3.61 0.08
C GLY A 332 -13.76 4.48 0.79
N MET A 333 -13.95 4.26 2.10
CA MET A 333 -14.88 5.07 2.89
C MET A 333 -14.15 6.27 3.50
N PRO A 334 -14.81 7.43 3.64
CA PRO A 334 -14.20 8.58 4.30
C PRO A 334 -13.69 8.23 5.69
N ALA A 335 -12.39 8.47 5.93
CA ALA A 335 -11.68 8.16 7.17
C ALA A 335 -10.51 9.16 7.36
N GLY A 336 -9.61 8.90 8.30
CA GLY A 336 -8.35 9.64 8.42
C GLY A 336 -8.50 11.13 8.72
N LEU A 337 -7.76 11.94 7.96
CA LEU A 337 -7.55 13.38 8.23
C LEU A 337 -8.68 14.24 7.68
N ILE A 338 -9.88 14.08 8.23
CA ILE A 338 -11.05 14.89 7.92
C ILE A 338 -11.61 15.51 9.21
N THR A 339 -11.82 16.83 9.22
CA THR A 339 -12.54 17.57 10.23
C THR A 339 -13.30 18.72 9.57
N ALA A 340 -13.78 19.72 10.32
CA ALA A 340 -14.47 20.87 9.76
C ALA A 340 -14.32 22.11 10.64
N ILE A 341 -14.34 23.29 10.03
CA ILE A 341 -14.68 24.55 10.68
C ILE A 341 -16.21 24.61 10.81
N HIS A 342 -16.72 24.62 12.03
CA HIS A 342 -18.14 24.63 12.30
C HIS A 342 -18.52 25.95 12.99
N TYR A 343 -19.49 26.65 12.41
CA TYR A 343 -20.01 27.92 12.95
C TYR A 343 -21.02 27.63 14.06
N ILE A 344 -20.68 28.06 15.29
CA ILE A 344 -21.53 27.90 16.48
C ILE A 344 -22.90 28.53 16.22
N GLY A 345 -23.96 27.81 16.55
CA GLY A 345 -25.35 28.19 16.30
C GLY A 345 -25.95 27.63 15.02
N THR A 346 -25.16 26.90 14.21
CA THR A 346 -25.65 26.15 13.06
C THR A 346 -25.62 24.63 13.33
N PRO A 347 -26.36 23.81 12.58
CA PRO A 347 -26.26 22.35 12.69
C PRO A 347 -24.85 21.87 12.26
N ASN A 348 -24.20 21.07 13.11
CA ASN A 348 -22.98 20.38 12.71
C ASN A 348 -23.32 19.16 11.85
N THR A 349 -22.99 19.23 10.56
CA THR A 349 -23.34 18.19 9.58
C THR A 349 -22.23 17.18 9.32
N LEU A 350 -21.01 17.34 9.88
CA LEU A 350 -19.86 16.50 9.58
C LEU A 350 -20.14 15.00 9.76
N THR A 351 -20.69 14.59 10.90
CA THR A 351 -21.00 13.16 11.15
C THR A 351 -22.20 12.66 10.33
N SER A 352 -23.16 13.53 10.00
CA SER A 352 -24.32 13.14 9.17
C SER A 352 -23.90 12.91 7.73
N MET A 353 -22.92 13.64 7.21
CA MET A 353 -22.33 13.43 5.89
C MET A 353 -21.75 12.01 5.77
N TYR A 354 -20.96 11.56 6.75
CA TYR A 354 -20.43 10.19 6.76
C TYR A 354 -21.53 9.13 6.67
N ARG A 355 -22.60 9.28 7.45
CA ARG A 355 -23.73 8.35 7.43
C ARG A 355 -24.46 8.33 6.09
N ALA A 356 -24.56 9.48 5.41
CA ALA A 356 -25.18 9.58 4.10
C ALA A 356 -24.30 9.01 2.98
N MET A 357 -22.99 9.19 3.06
CA MET A 357 -22.05 8.71 2.05
C MET A 357 -21.81 7.20 2.12
N LYS A 358 -21.84 6.61 3.31
CA LYS A 358 -21.57 5.19 3.52
C LYS A 358 -22.31 4.23 2.59
N PRO A 359 -23.63 4.34 2.34
CA PRO A 359 -24.33 3.47 1.40
C PRO A 359 -23.94 3.71 -0.06
N VAL A 360 -23.65 4.97 -0.42
CA VAL A 360 -23.29 5.36 -1.79
C VAL A 360 -21.90 4.85 -2.15
N MET A 361 -20.90 5.05 -1.30
CA MET A 361 -19.54 4.62 -1.54
C MET A 361 -19.41 3.09 -1.52
N LYS A 362 -20.08 2.41 -0.59
CA LYS A 362 -20.09 0.94 -0.57
C LYS A 362 -20.73 0.33 -1.83
N ALA A 363 -21.64 1.06 -2.50
CA ALA A 363 -22.20 0.66 -3.79
C ALA A 363 -21.26 0.95 -4.97
N SER A 364 -20.29 1.86 -4.79
CA SER A 364 -19.33 2.31 -5.81
C SER A 364 -17.95 1.63 -5.70
N ALA A 365 -17.69 0.88 -4.64
CA ALA A 365 -16.45 0.10 -4.52
C ALA A 365 -16.28 -0.81 -5.75
N PRO A 366 -15.07 -0.91 -6.32
CA PRO A 366 -14.81 -1.78 -7.47
C PRO A 366 -15.28 -3.19 -7.15
N ARG A 367 -16.32 -3.65 -7.85
CA ARG A 367 -16.81 -5.01 -7.67
C ARG A 367 -15.85 -5.96 -8.37
N ALA A 368 -15.38 -6.97 -7.67
CA ALA A 368 -14.76 -8.11 -8.30
C ALA A 368 -15.63 -8.56 -9.48
N LEU A 369 -15.03 -8.91 -10.61
CA LEU A 369 -15.76 -9.40 -11.76
C LEU A 369 -16.59 -10.62 -11.34
N SER A 370 -17.87 -10.64 -11.70
CA SER A 370 -18.71 -11.79 -11.36
C SER A 370 -18.20 -13.05 -12.05
N PHE A 371 -18.34 -14.21 -11.39
CA PHE A 371 -17.91 -15.49 -11.94
C PHE A 371 -18.39 -15.74 -13.40
N PRO A 372 -19.69 -15.52 -13.76
CA PRO A 372 -20.13 -15.71 -15.14
C PRO A 372 -19.47 -14.76 -16.13
N LEU A 373 -19.25 -13.49 -15.74
CA LEU A 373 -18.59 -12.51 -16.59
C LEU A 373 -17.10 -12.87 -16.78
N THR A 374 -16.43 -13.26 -15.72
CA THR A 374 -15.02 -13.72 -15.78
C THR A 374 -14.88 -14.93 -16.70
N LEU A 375 -15.80 -15.90 -16.62
CA LEU A 375 -15.79 -17.05 -17.51
C LEU A 375 -16.03 -16.67 -18.97
N LEU A 376 -16.95 -15.74 -19.22
CA LEU A 376 -17.21 -15.25 -20.58
C LEU A 376 -15.96 -14.56 -21.16
N LEU A 377 -15.31 -13.72 -20.37
CA LEU A 377 -14.10 -13.02 -20.78
C LEU A 377 -12.92 -13.96 -20.97
N GLY A 378 -12.74 -14.95 -20.09
CA GLY A 378 -11.75 -16.02 -20.27
C GLY A 378 -12.02 -16.90 -21.50
N ALA A 379 -13.29 -17.18 -21.81
CA ALA A 379 -13.67 -17.84 -23.04
C ALA A 379 -13.31 -17.01 -24.29
N ILE A 380 -13.58 -15.70 -24.25
CA ILE A 380 -13.19 -14.77 -25.34
C ILE A 380 -11.68 -14.81 -25.52
N ALA A 381 -10.89 -14.67 -24.45
CA ALA A 381 -9.43 -14.71 -24.53
C ALA A 381 -8.91 -16.02 -25.13
N GLY A 382 -9.41 -17.18 -24.70
CA GLY A 382 -8.98 -18.47 -25.23
C GLY A 382 -9.43 -18.74 -26.67
N PHE A 383 -10.67 -18.36 -27.00
CA PHE A 383 -11.23 -18.68 -28.32
C PHE A 383 -10.80 -17.70 -29.43
N THR A 384 -10.12 -16.62 -29.14
CA THR A 384 -9.47 -15.78 -30.17
C THR A 384 -8.45 -16.55 -31.02
N ILE A 385 -7.96 -17.70 -30.54
CA ILE A 385 -7.10 -18.61 -31.33
C ILE A 385 -7.75 -19.03 -32.66
N PHE A 386 -9.11 -19.08 -32.70
CA PHE A 386 -9.86 -19.35 -33.92
C PHE A 386 -9.69 -18.29 -35.00
N LEU A 387 -9.18 -17.11 -34.71
CA LEU A 387 -8.85 -16.08 -35.70
C LEU A 387 -7.60 -16.45 -36.50
N GLY A 388 -6.64 -17.14 -35.87
CA GLY A 388 -5.41 -17.56 -36.51
C GLY A 388 -5.50 -18.88 -37.27
N LEU A 389 -6.27 -19.83 -36.78
CA LEU A 389 -6.35 -21.21 -37.29
C LEU A 389 -6.79 -21.33 -38.75
N PRO A 390 -7.71 -20.52 -39.29
CA PRO A 390 -8.15 -20.63 -40.70
C PRO A 390 -7.02 -20.49 -41.71
N ILE A 391 -5.87 -19.93 -41.35
CA ILE A 391 -4.70 -19.82 -42.21
C ILE A 391 -4.19 -21.21 -42.66
N ALA A 392 -4.49 -22.28 -41.89
CA ALA A 392 -4.19 -23.66 -42.27
C ALA A 392 -4.77 -24.06 -43.63
N ARG A 393 -5.83 -23.38 -44.07
CA ARG A 393 -6.45 -23.59 -45.38
C ARG A 393 -5.85 -22.71 -46.49
N ALA A 394 -4.94 -21.78 -46.16
CA ALA A 394 -4.26 -20.94 -47.14
C ALA A 394 -3.25 -21.77 -47.93
N ARG A 395 -3.27 -21.57 -49.24
CA ARG A 395 -2.37 -22.30 -50.16
C ARG A 395 -0.93 -21.77 -50.14
N LYS A 396 -0.71 -20.51 -49.77
CA LYS A 396 0.61 -19.87 -49.62
C LYS A 396 0.54 -18.74 -48.59
N VAL A 397 1.47 -18.73 -47.64
CA VAL A 397 1.73 -17.60 -46.73
C VAL A 397 3.23 -17.29 -46.83
N SER A 398 3.58 -16.00 -46.92
CA SER A 398 4.98 -15.64 -47.02
C SER A 398 5.72 -15.91 -45.70
N PRO A 399 6.96 -16.42 -45.76
CA PRO A 399 7.76 -16.58 -44.54
C PRO A 399 7.94 -15.28 -43.74
N GLN A 400 7.99 -14.15 -44.43
CA GLN A 400 8.08 -12.83 -43.83
C GLN A 400 6.84 -12.48 -43.00
N THR A 401 5.63 -12.77 -43.50
CA THR A 401 4.37 -12.54 -42.76
C THR A 401 4.35 -13.36 -41.47
N VAL A 402 4.75 -14.63 -41.51
CA VAL A 402 4.82 -15.48 -40.32
C VAL A 402 5.87 -14.95 -39.33
N ALA A 403 7.02 -14.49 -39.79
CA ALA A 403 8.07 -13.93 -38.96
C ALA A 403 7.61 -12.64 -38.27
N VAL A 404 6.91 -11.74 -38.96
CA VAL A 404 6.38 -10.48 -38.40
C VAL A 404 5.30 -10.76 -37.32
N LEU A 405 4.38 -11.70 -37.59
CA LEU A 405 3.34 -12.06 -36.63
C LEU A 405 3.93 -12.68 -35.33
N ASN A 406 4.91 -13.58 -35.47
CA ASN A 406 5.61 -14.16 -34.32
C ASN A 406 6.42 -13.08 -33.57
N ALA A 407 7.02 -12.13 -34.26
CA ALA A 407 7.76 -11.02 -33.63
C ALA A 407 6.83 -10.10 -32.84
N LEU A 408 5.65 -9.78 -33.40
CA LEU A 408 4.63 -8.99 -32.70
C LEU A 408 4.16 -9.72 -31.42
N ALA A 409 3.90 -11.02 -31.51
CA ALA A 409 3.52 -11.85 -30.37
C ALA A 409 4.60 -11.85 -29.26
N ILE A 410 5.88 -12.02 -29.63
CA ILE A 410 6.99 -11.93 -28.68
C ILE A 410 6.99 -10.58 -27.95
N GLY A 411 6.75 -9.47 -28.65
CA GLY A 411 6.68 -8.14 -28.04
C GLY A 411 5.57 -8.04 -26.98
N ILE A 412 4.37 -8.51 -27.30
CA ILE A 412 3.23 -8.56 -26.39
C ILE A 412 3.57 -9.40 -25.16
N LEU A 413 4.10 -10.60 -25.37
CA LEU A 413 4.45 -11.53 -24.29
C LEU A 413 5.55 -10.99 -23.37
N LEU A 414 6.53 -10.27 -23.90
CA LEU A 414 7.58 -9.65 -23.09
C LEU A 414 7.00 -8.62 -22.11
N TYR A 415 6.02 -7.84 -22.55
CA TYR A 415 5.32 -6.90 -21.68
C TYR A 415 4.54 -7.64 -20.61
N LEU A 416 3.74 -8.64 -20.98
CA LEU A 416 2.94 -9.44 -20.05
C LEU A 416 3.79 -10.16 -18.98
N VAL A 417 5.00 -10.62 -19.35
CA VAL A 417 5.93 -11.23 -18.37
C VAL A 417 6.31 -10.22 -17.29
N ILE A 418 6.60 -8.96 -17.66
CA ILE A 418 6.95 -7.91 -16.69
C ILE A 418 5.78 -7.63 -15.76
N GLU A 419 4.61 -7.43 -16.31
CA GLU A 419 3.35 -7.13 -15.61
C GLU A 419 2.98 -8.22 -14.60
N ILE A 420 2.88 -9.47 -15.09
CA ILE A 420 2.49 -10.61 -14.23
C ILE A 420 3.57 -10.91 -13.19
N ALA A 421 4.86 -10.79 -13.54
CA ALA A 421 5.94 -11.00 -12.60
C ALA A 421 5.93 -9.94 -11.49
N SER A 422 5.69 -8.68 -11.81
CA SER A 422 5.54 -7.59 -10.84
C SER A 422 4.43 -7.90 -9.85
N SER A 423 3.24 -8.28 -10.35
CA SER A 423 2.08 -8.65 -9.52
C SER A 423 2.34 -9.90 -8.66
N ALA A 424 3.06 -10.89 -9.16
CA ALA A 424 3.40 -12.11 -8.42
C ALA A 424 4.46 -11.88 -7.32
N ILE A 425 5.37 -10.90 -7.52
CA ILE A 425 6.47 -10.60 -6.60
C ILE A 425 6.02 -9.59 -5.52
N ALA A 426 5.01 -8.76 -5.77
CA ALA A 426 4.53 -7.73 -4.85
C ALA A 426 4.29 -8.25 -3.41
N PRO A 427 3.59 -9.39 -3.17
CA PRO A 427 3.43 -9.92 -1.81
C PRO A 427 4.74 -10.40 -1.16
N ILE A 428 5.73 -10.78 -1.98
CA ILE A 428 7.05 -11.22 -1.49
C ILE A 428 7.88 -10.00 -1.11
N SER A 429 7.89 -8.95 -1.94
CA SER A 429 8.65 -7.73 -1.67
C SER A 429 8.12 -6.98 -0.44
N SER A 430 6.79 -6.90 -0.27
CA SER A 430 6.18 -6.37 0.95
C SER A 430 6.52 -7.21 2.17
N GLY A 431 6.48 -8.54 2.06
CA GLY A 431 6.91 -9.45 3.13
C GLY A 431 8.40 -9.34 3.47
N ILE A 432 9.28 -9.08 2.49
CA ILE A 432 10.71 -8.84 2.74
C ILE A 432 10.92 -7.47 3.41
N ALA A 433 10.19 -6.44 3.02
CA ALA A 433 10.23 -5.14 3.66
C ALA A 433 9.82 -5.26 5.14
N SER A 434 8.72 -5.94 5.42
CA SER A 434 8.26 -6.25 6.78
C SER A 434 9.29 -7.06 7.59
N TRP A 435 9.95 -8.05 6.96
CA TRP A 435 11.01 -8.82 7.61
C TRP A 435 12.24 -7.95 7.94
N LYS A 436 12.66 -7.06 7.04
CA LYS A 436 13.76 -6.12 7.29
C LYS A 436 13.44 -5.13 8.40
N ALA A 437 12.18 -4.73 8.49
CA ALA A 437 11.67 -3.90 9.58
C ALA A 437 11.52 -4.66 10.91
N GLY A 438 11.87 -5.95 10.97
CA GLY A 438 11.72 -6.78 12.16
C GLY A 438 10.28 -7.17 12.50
N THR A 439 9.32 -6.84 11.61
CA THR A 439 7.88 -6.99 11.88
C THR A 439 7.31 -8.36 11.51
N THR A 440 7.99 -9.14 10.69
CA THR A 440 7.55 -10.49 10.29
C THR A 440 8.74 -11.42 10.06
N HIS A 441 8.46 -12.71 9.95
CA HIS A 441 9.45 -13.66 9.46
C HIS A 441 9.63 -13.49 7.95
N PHE A 442 10.84 -13.81 7.45
CA PHE A 442 11.09 -13.85 6.00
C PHE A 442 9.96 -14.61 5.28
N PRO A 443 9.37 -14.09 4.18
CA PRO A 443 8.20 -14.68 3.53
C PRO A 443 8.54 -15.97 2.77
N ILE A 444 9.02 -16.99 3.49
CA ILE A 444 9.49 -18.28 2.95
C ILE A 444 8.39 -18.96 2.14
N ALA A 445 7.16 -18.96 2.64
CA ALA A 445 6.05 -19.64 1.97
C ALA A 445 5.76 -19.03 0.60
N ALA A 446 5.57 -17.70 0.51
CA ALA A 446 5.30 -16.99 -0.74
C ALA A 446 6.49 -17.13 -1.72
N THR A 447 7.73 -16.98 -1.23
CA THR A 447 8.94 -17.11 -2.04
C THR A 447 9.09 -18.54 -2.59
N SER A 448 8.86 -19.57 -1.76
CA SER A 448 8.96 -20.97 -2.18
C SER A 448 7.88 -21.32 -3.20
N VAL A 449 6.66 -20.83 -2.98
CA VAL A 449 5.52 -21.03 -3.90
C VAL A 449 5.77 -20.33 -5.23
N PHE A 450 6.32 -19.11 -5.23
CA PHE A 450 6.71 -18.41 -6.45
C PHE A 450 7.77 -19.18 -7.25
N ILE A 451 8.85 -19.63 -6.60
CA ILE A 451 9.92 -20.41 -7.26
C ILE A 451 9.35 -21.73 -7.82
N ALA A 452 8.52 -22.41 -7.05
CA ALA A 452 7.89 -23.68 -7.49
C ALA A 452 6.97 -23.44 -8.69
N GLY A 453 6.13 -22.41 -8.65
CA GLY A 453 5.25 -22.04 -9.76
C GLY A 453 6.04 -21.71 -11.04
N LEU A 454 7.07 -20.88 -10.91
CA LEU A 454 7.96 -20.55 -12.03
C LEU A 454 8.60 -21.79 -12.67
N LEU A 455 9.09 -22.72 -11.83
CA LEU A 455 9.67 -23.98 -12.31
C LEU A 455 8.64 -24.91 -12.95
N ILE A 456 7.44 -24.98 -12.39
CA ILE A 456 6.33 -25.75 -12.98
C ILE A 456 5.97 -25.19 -14.36
N GLY A 457 5.82 -23.87 -14.48
CA GLY A 457 5.54 -23.21 -15.76
C GLY A 457 6.65 -23.41 -16.78
N LEU A 458 7.90 -23.11 -16.42
CA LEU A 458 9.04 -23.14 -17.34
C LEU A 458 9.49 -24.56 -17.69
N VAL A 459 9.69 -25.40 -16.68
CA VAL A 459 10.27 -26.75 -16.85
C VAL A 459 9.19 -27.80 -17.10
N GLY A 460 8.04 -27.67 -16.45
CA GLY A 460 6.91 -28.58 -16.61
C GLY A 460 6.41 -28.55 -18.06
N LEU A 461 6.13 -27.36 -18.60
CA LEU A 461 5.73 -27.19 -20.00
C LEU A 461 6.83 -27.60 -20.98
N GLY A 462 8.09 -27.22 -20.70
CA GLY A 462 9.23 -27.67 -21.50
C GLY A 462 9.34 -29.19 -21.56
N SER A 463 9.08 -29.90 -20.45
CA SER A 463 9.10 -31.37 -20.39
C SER A 463 7.96 -31.98 -21.20
N VAL A 464 6.76 -31.38 -21.10
CA VAL A 464 5.59 -31.80 -21.88
C VAL A 464 5.88 -31.58 -23.37
N ALA A 465 6.29 -30.37 -23.76
CA ALA A 465 6.59 -30.00 -25.15
C ALA A 465 7.69 -30.90 -25.75
N THR A 466 8.80 -31.13 -25.03
CA THR A 466 9.88 -32.00 -25.53
C THR A 466 9.46 -33.48 -25.63
N THR A 467 8.61 -33.97 -24.71
CA THR A 467 8.09 -35.35 -24.77
C THR A 467 7.18 -35.52 -25.99
N PHE A 468 6.31 -34.53 -26.24
CA PHE A 468 5.46 -34.53 -27.42
C PHE A 468 6.28 -34.33 -28.71
N ALA A 469 7.27 -33.44 -28.74
CA ALA A 469 8.15 -33.21 -29.88
C ALA A 469 8.96 -34.47 -30.24
N ARG A 470 9.42 -35.27 -29.28
CA ARG A 470 10.07 -36.55 -29.52
C ARG A 470 9.11 -37.59 -30.13
N ARG A 471 7.86 -37.61 -29.69
CA ARG A 471 6.82 -38.46 -30.29
C ARG A 471 6.45 -37.96 -31.70
N ALA A 472 6.50 -36.61 -31.92
CA ALA A 472 6.28 -35.99 -33.21
C ALA A 472 7.39 -36.27 -34.21
N SER A 473 8.65 -36.32 -33.79
CA SER A 473 9.77 -36.62 -34.70
C SER A 473 9.67 -38.01 -35.30
N ALA A 474 9.01 -38.95 -34.61
CA ALA A 474 8.65 -40.27 -35.16
C ALA A 474 7.52 -40.21 -36.21
N HIS A 475 6.78 -39.11 -36.33
CA HIS A 475 5.66 -38.87 -37.24
C HIS A 475 5.80 -37.56 -37.99
N ALA A 476 7.02 -37.06 -38.20
CA ALA A 476 7.33 -35.74 -38.77
C ALA A 476 6.77 -35.51 -40.17
N ASP A 477 6.41 -36.60 -40.87
CA ASP A 477 5.83 -36.55 -42.20
C ASP A 477 4.31 -36.29 -42.22
N ASN A 478 3.64 -36.33 -41.07
CA ASN A 478 2.20 -36.08 -40.95
C ASN A 478 1.91 -34.67 -40.41
N PRO A 479 1.52 -33.68 -41.23
CA PRO A 479 1.26 -32.32 -40.85
C PRO A 479 0.18 -32.15 -39.76
N MET A 480 -0.81 -33.04 -39.77
CA MET A 480 -1.92 -33.01 -38.81
C MET A 480 -1.52 -33.46 -37.44
N VAL A 481 -0.68 -34.51 -37.32
CA VAL A 481 -0.15 -34.99 -36.05
C VAL A 481 0.73 -33.92 -35.42
N LEU A 482 1.57 -33.26 -36.23
CA LEU A 482 2.43 -32.16 -35.74
C LEU A 482 1.59 -30.99 -35.25
N SER A 483 0.55 -30.57 -35.98
CA SER A 483 -0.38 -29.53 -35.55
C SER A 483 -1.10 -29.90 -34.24
N ALA A 484 -1.57 -31.13 -34.08
CA ALA A 484 -2.23 -31.60 -32.86
C ALA A 484 -1.29 -31.53 -31.63
N ILE A 485 -0.02 -31.87 -31.81
CA ILE A 485 0.98 -31.83 -30.73
C ILE A 485 1.26 -30.36 -30.32
N ILE A 486 1.38 -29.46 -31.29
CA ILE A 486 1.53 -28.02 -31.02
C ILE A 486 0.28 -27.51 -30.30
N ALA A 487 -0.94 -27.92 -30.73
CA ALA A 487 -2.19 -27.49 -30.08
C ALA A 487 -2.27 -27.96 -28.61
N ILE A 488 -1.78 -29.15 -28.29
CA ILE A 488 -1.71 -29.65 -26.91
C ILE A 488 -0.69 -28.85 -26.09
N GLY A 489 0.46 -28.54 -26.66
CA GLY A 489 1.47 -27.70 -25.99
C GLY A 489 0.97 -26.28 -25.70
N VAL A 490 0.33 -25.67 -26.68
CA VAL A 490 -0.34 -24.36 -26.57
C VAL A 490 -1.44 -24.42 -25.50
N GLY A 491 -2.30 -25.44 -25.52
CA GLY A 491 -3.35 -25.58 -24.52
C GLY A 491 -2.84 -25.74 -23.08
N ALA A 492 -1.68 -26.37 -22.91
CA ALA A 492 -1.12 -26.55 -21.58
C ALA A 492 -0.66 -25.22 -20.92
N HIS A 493 -0.08 -24.28 -21.71
CA HIS A 493 0.25 -22.96 -21.14
C HIS A 493 -0.97 -22.04 -21.06
N ASN A 494 -1.90 -22.11 -21.99
CA ASN A 494 -3.16 -21.37 -21.97
C ASN A 494 -4.02 -21.70 -20.72
N PHE A 495 -3.87 -22.88 -20.18
CA PHE A 495 -4.45 -23.20 -18.87
C PHE A 495 -3.84 -22.34 -17.75
N GLY A 496 -2.52 -22.13 -17.76
CA GLY A 496 -1.82 -21.26 -16.80
C GLY A 496 -2.26 -19.78 -16.91
N GLU A 497 -2.46 -19.29 -18.14
CA GLU A 497 -3.00 -17.96 -18.40
C GLU A 497 -4.41 -17.79 -17.84
N GLY A 498 -5.27 -18.81 -18.07
CA GLY A 498 -6.61 -18.83 -17.50
C GLY A 498 -6.60 -18.79 -15.97
N LEU A 499 -5.68 -19.52 -15.31
CA LEU A 499 -5.52 -19.46 -13.85
C LEU A 499 -5.22 -18.03 -13.38
N ALA A 500 -4.34 -17.29 -14.08
CA ALA A 500 -4.01 -15.91 -13.78
C ALA A 500 -5.23 -14.97 -13.93
N ILE A 501 -5.98 -15.10 -15.02
CA ILE A 501 -7.23 -14.32 -15.25
C ILE A 501 -8.22 -14.57 -14.09
N GLY A 502 -8.48 -15.84 -13.78
CA GLY A 502 -9.44 -16.23 -12.74
C GLY A 502 -9.05 -15.72 -11.36
N ALA A 503 -7.79 -15.87 -10.97
CA ALA A 503 -7.27 -15.44 -9.68
C ALA A 503 -7.30 -13.90 -9.55
N SER A 504 -6.89 -13.15 -10.58
CA SER A 504 -6.94 -11.68 -10.58
C SER A 504 -8.37 -11.14 -10.50
N ALA A 505 -9.31 -11.75 -11.22
CA ALA A 505 -10.72 -11.38 -11.14
C ALA A 505 -11.34 -11.66 -9.77
N ALA A 506 -10.98 -12.78 -9.13
CA ALA A 506 -11.47 -13.17 -7.81
C ALA A 506 -10.89 -12.30 -6.69
N SER A 507 -9.64 -11.82 -6.85
CA SER A 507 -9.00 -10.92 -5.89
C SER A 507 -9.56 -9.48 -5.91
N GLY A 508 -10.39 -9.14 -6.90
CA GLY A 508 -10.84 -7.77 -7.14
C GLY A 508 -9.85 -6.91 -7.94
N ALA A 509 -8.71 -7.46 -8.36
CA ALA A 509 -7.75 -6.82 -9.25
C ALA A 509 -8.30 -6.74 -10.69
N THR A 510 -9.39 -5.99 -10.87
CA THR A 510 -10.17 -5.94 -12.12
C THR A 510 -9.34 -5.41 -13.28
N ALA A 511 -8.51 -4.38 -13.06
CA ALA A 511 -7.64 -3.81 -14.09
C ALA A 511 -6.65 -4.86 -14.62
N ILE A 512 -5.99 -5.60 -13.72
CA ILE A 512 -5.07 -6.70 -14.08
C ILE A 512 -5.82 -7.80 -14.84
N ALA A 513 -7.01 -8.21 -14.36
CA ALA A 513 -7.80 -9.24 -15.04
C ALA A 513 -8.17 -8.83 -16.48
N VAL A 514 -8.56 -7.58 -16.69
CA VAL A 514 -8.91 -7.05 -18.03
C VAL A 514 -7.66 -6.94 -18.92
N ALA A 515 -6.53 -6.44 -18.39
CA ALA A 515 -5.26 -6.37 -19.11
C ALA A 515 -4.81 -7.76 -19.58
N LEU A 516 -4.88 -8.77 -18.71
CA LEU A 516 -4.59 -10.17 -19.05
C LEU A 516 -5.51 -10.70 -20.13
N ILE A 517 -6.82 -10.43 -20.05
CA ILE A 517 -7.80 -10.89 -21.04
C ILE A 517 -7.50 -10.31 -22.43
N VAL A 518 -7.24 -9.00 -22.50
CA VAL A 518 -6.92 -8.33 -23.77
C VAL A 518 -5.59 -8.82 -24.33
N GLY A 519 -4.55 -8.88 -23.49
CA GLY A 519 -3.22 -9.35 -23.88
C GLY A 519 -3.25 -10.80 -24.38
N PHE A 520 -3.91 -11.69 -23.64
CA PHE A 520 -4.02 -13.09 -24.04
C PHE A 520 -4.93 -13.29 -25.25
N ALA A 521 -5.99 -12.49 -25.41
CA ALA A 521 -6.80 -12.54 -26.61
C ALA A 521 -6.00 -12.22 -27.88
N LEU A 522 -5.15 -11.19 -27.85
CA LEU A 522 -4.28 -10.83 -28.97
C LEU A 522 -3.20 -11.90 -29.21
N HIS A 523 -2.61 -12.42 -28.13
CA HIS A 523 -1.60 -13.46 -28.19
C HIS A 523 -2.17 -14.77 -28.74
N ASN A 524 -3.27 -15.28 -28.23
CA ASN A 524 -3.91 -16.52 -28.65
C ASN A 524 -4.30 -16.47 -30.13
N ALA A 525 -4.73 -15.31 -30.64
CA ALA A 525 -4.98 -15.14 -32.06
C ALA A 525 -3.71 -15.41 -32.90
N THR A 526 -2.52 -15.00 -32.42
CA THR A 526 -1.25 -15.27 -33.11
C THR A 526 -0.78 -16.71 -32.96
N GLU A 527 -1.05 -17.37 -31.82
CA GLU A 527 -0.76 -18.80 -31.62
C GLU A 527 -1.53 -19.70 -32.57
N GLY A 528 -2.74 -19.30 -32.94
CA GLY A 528 -3.50 -19.98 -33.97
C GLY A 528 -2.72 -20.15 -35.28
N PHE A 529 -1.85 -19.20 -35.62
CA PHE A 529 -0.93 -19.34 -36.77
C PHE A 529 0.14 -20.41 -36.54
N GLY A 530 0.68 -20.49 -35.31
CA GLY A 530 1.66 -21.49 -34.90
C GLY A 530 1.11 -22.92 -34.99
N VAL A 531 -0.11 -23.13 -34.48
CA VAL A 531 -0.84 -24.40 -34.57
C VAL A 531 -1.15 -24.78 -36.02
N ALA A 532 -1.51 -23.81 -36.86
CA ALA A 532 -1.84 -23.99 -38.25
C ALA A 532 -0.62 -24.23 -39.16
N ALA A 533 0.53 -23.69 -38.83
CA ALA A 533 1.72 -23.62 -39.65
C ALA A 533 2.17 -24.96 -40.29
N PRO A 534 2.16 -26.12 -39.60
CA PRO A 534 2.54 -27.40 -40.24
C PRO A 534 1.64 -27.81 -41.39
N MET A 535 0.38 -27.37 -41.39
CA MET A 535 -0.62 -27.76 -42.38
C MET A 535 -0.58 -26.89 -43.65
N VAL A 536 -0.09 -25.64 -43.55
CA VAL A 536 -0.09 -24.67 -44.66
C VAL A 536 0.65 -25.20 -45.88
N GLY A 537 -0.05 -25.29 -47.03
CA GLY A 537 0.51 -25.76 -48.29
C GLY A 537 0.80 -27.24 -48.36
N ARG A 538 0.59 -28.01 -47.30
CA ARG A 538 0.84 -29.48 -47.25
C ARG A 538 -0.42 -30.29 -47.06
N PHE A 539 -1.38 -29.80 -46.31
CA PHE A 539 -2.62 -30.48 -45.99
C PHE A 539 -3.74 -29.46 -45.78
N VAL A 540 -4.90 -29.66 -46.39
CA VAL A 540 -6.07 -28.79 -46.19
C VAL A 540 -7.01 -29.43 -45.18
N PRO A 541 -7.01 -28.97 -43.90
CA PRO A 541 -7.84 -29.53 -42.88
C PRO A 541 -9.32 -29.25 -43.11
N SER A 542 -10.18 -30.15 -42.63
CA SER A 542 -11.62 -29.89 -42.54
C SER A 542 -11.92 -28.86 -41.45
N TRP A 543 -13.07 -28.21 -41.50
CA TRP A 543 -13.47 -27.25 -40.47
C TRP A 543 -13.64 -27.93 -39.08
N SER A 544 -14.05 -29.18 -39.02
CA SER A 544 -14.10 -29.95 -37.76
C SER A 544 -12.72 -30.21 -37.16
N GLN A 545 -11.70 -30.41 -37.99
CA GLN A 545 -10.31 -30.55 -37.53
C GLN A 545 -9.75 -29.22 -37.01
N ILE A 546 -10.06 -28.10 -37.67
CA ILE A 546 -9.73 -26.76 -37.19
C ILE A 546 -10.44 -26.49 -35.86
N ALA A 547 -11.73 -26.81 -35.77
CA ALA A 547 -12.49 -26.62 -34.54
C ALA A 547 -11.91 -27.45 -33.38
N LEU A 548 -11.55 -28.72 -33.62
CA LEU A 548 -10.93 -29.56 -32.61
C LEU A 548 -9.57 -29.02 -32.16
N ALA A 549 -8.73 -28.60 -33.10
CA ALA A 549 -7.43 -27.96 -32.77
C ALA A 549 -7.59 -26.70 -31.91
N GLY A 550 -8.58 -25.86 -32.24
CA GLY A 550 -8.89 -24.66 -31.47
C GLY A 550 -9.43 -24.95 -30.08
N LEU A 551 -10.28 -25.99 -29.93
CA LEU A 551 -10.77 -26.43 -28.63
C LEU A 551 -9.64 -26.99 -27.74
N ILE A 552 -8.71 -27.76 -28.32
CA ILE A 552 -7.55 -28.28 -27.60
C ILE A 552 -6.61 -27.16 -27.16
N ALA A 553 -6.38 -26.17 -28.01
CA ALA A 553 -5.44 -25.10 -27.71
C ALA A 553 -6.06 -23.96 -26.89
N GLY A 554 -7.27 -23.48 -27.20
CA GLY A 554 -7.91 -22.34 -26.53
C GLY A 554 -8.87 -22.73 -25.39
N GLY A 555 -9.45 -23.92 -25.41
CA GLY A 555 -10.37 -24.39 -24.35
C GLY A 555 -9.77 -24.40 -22.93
N PRO A 556 -8.49 -24.78 -22.76
CA PRO A 556 -7.85 -24.75 -21.45
C PRO A 556 -7.80 -23.39 -20.78
N THR A 557 -7.75 -22.25 -21.51
CA THR A 557 -7.87 -20.90 -20.92
C THR A 557 -9.19 -20.74 -20.15
N PHE A 558 -10.30 -21.18 -20.76
CA PHE A 558 -11.61 -21.15 -20.09
C PHE A 558 -11.63 -22.01 -18.82
N LEU A 559 -11.08 -23.23 -18.88
CA LEU A 559 -11.01 -24.11 -17.71
C LEU A 559 -10.09 -23.54 -16.62
N GLY A 560 -8.94 -22.99 -17.00
CA GLY A 560 -8.02 -22.32 -16.08
C GLY A 560 -8.69 -21.13 -15.39
N THR A 561 -9.44 -20.31 -16.14
CA THR A 561 -10.19 -19.17 -15.58
C THR A 561 -11.20 -19.63 -14.53
N ALA A 562 -11.93 -20.72 -14.80
CA ALA A 562 -12.88 -21.30 -13.83
C ALA A 562 -12.18 -21.77 -12.55
N VAL A 563 -11.07 -22.48 -12.68
CA VAL A 563 -10.28 -23.01 -11.55
C VAL A 563 -9.64 -21.87 -10.76
N GLY A 564 -9.00 -20.90 -11.43
CA GLY A 564 -8.34 -19.77 -10.80
C GLY A 564 -9.30 -18.91 -9.99
N TYR A 565 -10.52 -18.70 -10.50
CA TYR A 565 -11.56 -17.97 -9.78
C TYR A 565 -12.12 -18.76 -8.58
N ALA A 566 -12.40 -20.06 -8.76
CA ALA A 566 -13.06 -20.88 -7.74
C ALA A 566 -12.16 -21.21 -6.54
N PHE A 567 -10.85 -21.31 -6.75
CA PHE A 567 -9.86 -21.68 -5.73
C PHE A 567 -8.93 -20.51 -5.37
N TYR A 568 -9.45 -19.29 -5.34
CA TYR A 568 -8.65 -18.12 -4.98
C TYR A 568 -8.22 -18.16 -3.52
N SER A 569 -6.92 -17.97 -3.31
CA SER A 569 -6.33 -17.54 -2.04
C SER A 569 -5.06 -16.72 -2.34
N PRO A 570 -4.58 -15.83 -1.44
CA PRO A 570 -3.38 -15.02 -1.71
C PRO A 570 -2.17 -15.84 -2.10
N ILE A 571 -1.92 -16.96 -1.43
CA ILE A 571 -0.80 -17.84 -1.72
C ILE A 571 -0.96 -18.62 -3.05
N LEU A 572 -2.18 -19.03 -3.38
CA LEU A 572 -2.48 -19.68 -4.67
C LEU A 572 -2.43 -18.69 -5.82
N SER A 573 -2.76 -17.42 -5.59
CA SER A 573 -2.59 -16.37 -6.59
C SER A 573 -1.12 -16.21 -6.97
N VAL A 574 -0.21 -16.16 -6.00
CA VAL A 574 1.25 -16.15 -6.27
C VAL A 574 1.66 -17.37 -7.08
N LEU A 575 1.15 -18.58 -6.74
CA LEU A 575 1.44 -19.80 -7.48
C LEU A 575 0.98 -19.70 -8.95
N PHE A 576 -0.26 -19.29 -9.17
CA PHE A 576 -0.87 -19.25 -10.50
C PHE A 576 -0.20 -18.21 -11.40
N LEU A 577 0.07 -17.01 -10.85
CA LEU A 577 0.80 -15.97 -11.56
C LEU A 577 2.24 -16.42 -11.88
N ALA A 578 2.92 -17.08 -10.95
CA ALA A 578 4.27 -17.60 -11.18
C ALA A 578 4.31 -18.72 -12.25
N ILE A 579 3.29 -19.60 -12.29
CA ILE A 579 3.12 -20.61 -13.36
C ILE A 579 2.95 -19.90 -14.71
N ALA A 580 2.12 -18.87 -14.78
CA ALA A 580 1.91 -18.10 -15.99
C ALA A 580 3.21 -17.42 -16.48
N VAL A 581 3.98 -16.80 -15.59
CA VAL A 581 5.30 -16.20 -15.92
C VAL A 581 6.23 -17.28 -16.50
N GLY A 582 6.34 -18.43 -15.84
CA GLY A 582 7.19 -19.53 -16.32
C GLY A 582 6.76 -20.06 -17.70
N ALA A 583 5.45 -20.18 -17.92
CA ALA A 583 4.87 -20.59 -19.19
C ALA A 583 5.19 -19.59 -20.32
N LEU A 584 4.97 -18.30 -20.06
CA LEU A 584 5.25 -17.25 -21.03
C LEU A 584 6.73 -17.18 -21.42
N VAL A 585 7.63 -17.27 -20.44
CA VAL A 585 9.08 -17.31 -20.70
C VAL A 585 9.44 -18.49 -21.59
N PHE A 586 8.84 -19.66 -21.35
CA PHE A 586 9.04 -20.84 -22.21
C PHE A 586 8.56 -20.58 -23.64
N VAL A 587 7.35 -20.02 -23.82
CA VAL A 587 6.76 -19.73 -25.15
C VAL A 587 7.59 -18.69 -25.91
N ILE A 588 8.03 -17.62 -25.23
CA ILE A 588 8.94 -16.63 -25.83
C ILE A 588 10.20 -17.34 -26.38
N GLY A 589 10.78 -18.27 -25.61
CA GLY A 589 11.94 -19.05 -26.05
C GLY A 589 11.67 -19.86 -27.32
N GLU A 590 10.51 -20.52 -27.41
CA GLU A 590 10.09 -21.29 -28.58
C GLU A 590 9.87 -20.39 -29.80
N LEU A 591 9.10 -19.30 -29.65
CA LEU A 591 8.86 -18.34 -30.75
C LEU A 591 10.16 -17.69 -31.22
N TRP A 592 11.07 -17.37 -30.30
CA TRP A 592 12.38 -16.83 -30.61
C TRP A 592 13.24 -17.81 -31.39
N SER A 593 13.17 -19.10 -31.07
CA SER A 593 13.88 -20.16 -31.80
C SER A 593 13.41 -20.27 -33.25
N VAL A 594 12.11 -20.12 -33.50
CA VAL A 594 11.51 -20.10 -34.84
C VAL A 594 11.93 -18.83 -35.60
N LEU A 595 11.88 -17.69 -34.94
CA LEU A 595 12.21 -16.40 -35.51
C LEU A 595 13.68 -16.31 -35.97
N ARG A 596 14.61 -16.85 -35.16
CA ARG A 596 16.05 -16.92 -35.51
C ARG A 596 16.32 -17.70 -36.79
N LYS A 597 15.53 -18.75 -37.06
CA LYS A 597 15.68 -19.53 -38.30
C LYS A 597 15.22 -18.79 -39.55
N SER A 598 14.32 -17.82 -39.39
CA SER A 598 13.81 -16.96 -40.48
C SER A 598 14.70 -15.75 -40.78
N GLY A 599 15.73 -15.51 -39.96
CA GLY A 599 16.64 -14.37 -40.04
C GLY A 599 16.13 -13.12 -39.33
N LEU A 600 17.02 -12.47 -38.56
CA LEU A 600 16.71 -11.21 -37.88
C LEU A 600 16.82 -10.06 -38.89
N THR A 601 15.70 -9.52 -39.32
CA THR A 601 15.63 -8.32 -40.18
C THR A 601 15.21 -7.10 -39.37
N PRO A 602 15.51 -5.87 -39.79
CA PRO A 602 15.01 -4.67 -39.11
C PRO A 602 13.48 -4.66 -38.91
N LEU A 603 12.75 -5.23 -39.90
CA LEU A 603 11.29 -5.36 -39.81
C LEU A 603 10.84 -6.24 -38.64
N VAL A 604 11.56 -7.31 -38.36
CA VAL A 604 11.31 -8.21 -37.22
C VAL A 604 11.53 -7.48 -35.88
N THR A 605 12.62 -6.71 -35.78
CA THR A 605 12.90 -5.91 -34.57
C THR A 605 11.82 -4.84 -34.33
N ILE A 606 11.40 -4.16 -35.40
CA ILE A 606 10.30 -3.18 -35.37
C ILE A 606 9.00 -3.88 -34.88
N ALA A 607 8.70 -5.08 -35.40
CA ALA A 607 7.51 -5.81 -35.01
C ALA A 607 7.51 -6.23 -33.55
N VAL A 608 8.64 -6.67 -32.97
CA VAL A 608 8.77 -6.94 -31.52
C VAL A 608 8.51 -5.67 -30.73
N SER A 609 9.15 -4.55 -31.10
CA SER A 609 8.95 -3.27 -30.42
C SER A 609 7.50 -2.79 -30.53
N ALA A 610 6.87 -2.94 -31.68
CA ALA A 610 5.47 -2.59 -31.88
C ALA A 610 4.53 -3.42 -31.01
N GLY A 611 4.77 -4.73 -30.90
CA GLY A 611 3.99 -5.60 -30.01
C GLY A 611 4.08 -5.17 -28.54
N PHE A 612 5.28 -4.86 -28.07
CA PHE A 612 5.51 -4.38 -26.71
C PHE A 612 4.77 -3.05 -26.46
N VAL A 613 4.90 -2.09 -27.36
CA VAL A 613 4.23 -0.77 -27.25
C VAL A 613 2.71 -0.91 -27.29
N VAL A 614 2.17 -1.79 -28.11
CA VAL A 614 0.71 -2.05 -28.18
C VAL A 614 0.20 -2.59 -26.83
N ALA A 615 0.89 -3.55 -26.23
CA ALA A 615 0.50 -4.10 -24.94
C ALA A 615 0.57 -3.03 -23.83
N MET A 616 1.66 -2.28 -23.76
CA MET A 616 1.84 -1.17 -22.82
C MET A 616 0.77 -0.07 -23.00
N ALA A 617 0.47 0.31 -24.24
CA ALA A 617 -0.54 1.33 -24.53
C ALA A 617 -1.95 0.86 -24.14
N THR A 618 -2.23 -0.45 -24.27
CA THR A 618 -3.52 -1.02 -23.83
C THR A 618 -3.70 -0.88 -22.33
N GLU A 619 -2.66 -1.14 -21.54
CA GLU A 619 -2.69 -1.01 -20.08
C GLU A 619 -2.84 0.45 -19.65
N LEU A 620 -1.99 1.34 -20.18
CA LEU A 620 -2.09 2.77 -19.89
C LEU A 620 -3.49 3.34 -20.23
N PHE A 621 -4.12 2.84 -21.32
CA PHE A 621 -5.49 3.22 -21.67
C PHE A 621 -6.51 2.70 -20.65
N LEU A 622 -6.34 1.50 -20.13
CA LEU A 622 -7.20 0.93 -19.08
C LEU A 622 -7.05 1.68 -17.77
N ASP A 623 -5.82 2.01 -17.36
CA ASP A 623 -5.55 2.79 -16.16
C ASP A 623 -6.14 4.19 -16.25
N PHE A 624 -5.99 4.86 -17.40
CA PHE A 624 -6.58 6.19 -17.63
C PHE A 624 -8.12 6.21 -17.55
N ASN A 625 -8.80 5.12 -17.90
CA ASN A 625 -10.25 5.04 -17.83
C ASN A 625 -10.78 4.52 -16.47
N ASN A 626 -9.91 4.01 -15.60
CA ASN A 626 -10.27 3.48 -14.26
C ASN A 626 -9.88 4.45 -13.13
N GLY A 627 -9.11 5.51 -13.40
CA GLY A 627 -8.83 6.64 -12.49
C GLY A 627 -9.82 7.76 -12.73
#